data_211d6f358715924ee4b4ac67e03878c1
#
_entry.id   211d6f358715924ee4b4ac67e03878c1
#
_cell.length_a   1.000
_cell.length_b   1.000
_cell.length_c   1.000
_cell.angle_alpha   90.00
_cell.angle_beta   90.00
_cell.angle_gamma   90.00
#
_symmetry.space_group_name_H-M   'P 1'
#
loop_
_entity.id
_entity.type
_entity.pdbx_description
1 polymer ?
#
loop_
_entity_poly.entity_id
_entity_poly.type
_entity_poly.pdbx_seq_one_letter_code
_entity_poly.pdbx_strand_id
1 'polypeptide(L)'
;MSLLDVFDIAGSSMSAQSVRLNVTSSNLANAQSVGGREEDTYRARNPVFSAVMQSLHGNSPGMGVEVTGIYEDQRKLEQQYQPNNPLADENGYVFLPNVNVVDEMANMISASRSYQSSVEVLNASKQMMLATLRMGQ
;
A
#
# COMPACT_ATOMS: atom_id res chain seq x y z
N MET A 1 23.74 -12.06 -7.69
CA MET A 1 22.84 -10.92 -7.97
C MET A 1 23.63 -9.86 -8.71
N SER A 2 23.17 -9.47 -9.88
CA SER A 2 23.71 -8.34 -10.63
C SER A 2 23.28 -7.01 -9.96
N LEU A 3 24.04 -5.94 -10.16
CA LEU A 3 23.61 -4.60 -9.73
C LEU A 3 22.26 -4.21 -10.39
N LEU A 4 22.00 -4.69 -11.60
CA LEU A 4 20.73 -4.48 -12.29
C LEU A 4 19.57 -5.18 -11.57
N ASP A 5 19.77 -6.39 -11.05
CA ASP A 5 18.74 -7.10 -10.28
C ASP A 5 18.32 -6.31 -9.04
N VAL A 6 19.28 -5.60 -8.40
CA VAL A 6 19.00 -4.74 -7.24
C VAL A 6 18.11 -3.56 -7.63
N PHE A 7 18.33 -2.98 -8.82
CA PHE A 7 17.47 -1.90 -9.34
C PHE A 7 16.04 -2.38 -9.56
N ASP A 8 15.86 -3.55 -10.16
CA ASP A 8 14.54 -4.11 -10.45
C ASP A 8 13.79 -4.48 -9.17
N ILE A 9 14.48 -5.10 -8.21
CA ILE A 9 13.90 -5.45 -6.90
C ILE A 9 13.49 -4.19 -6.13
N ALA A 10 14.37 -3.19 -6.06
CA ALA A 10 14.06 -1.94 -5.36
C ALA A 10 12.95 -1.16 -6.08
N GLY A 11 12.93 -1.16 -7.41
CA GLY A 11 11.88 -0.53 -8.21
C GLY A 11 10.51 -1.18 -8.00
N SER A 12 10.43 -2.51 -8.02
CA SER A 12 9.20 -3.25 -7.73
C SER A 12 8.71 -3.01 -6.30
N SER A 13 9.63 -2.97 -5.32
CA SER A 13 9.31 -2.63 -3.93
C SER A 13 8.74 -1.22 -3.81
N MET A 14 9.35 -0.22 -4.46
CA MET A 14 8.85 1.16 -4.45
C MET A 14 7.44 1.25 -5.05
N SER A 15 7.21 0.57 -6.17
CA SER A 15 5.88 0.51 -6.80
C SER A 15 4.84 -0.08 -5.84
N ALA A 16 5.16 -1.20 -5.22
CA ALA A 16 4.28 -1.88 -4.26
C ALA A 16 3.97 -0.99 -3.03
N GLN A 17 4.99 -0.31 -2.47
CA GLN A 17 4.77 0.60 -1.34
C GLN A 17 4.01 1.86 -1.74
N SER A 18 4.15 2.35 -2.96
CA SER A 18 3.35 3.46 -3.48
C SER A 18 1.86 3.09 -3.55
N VAL A 19 1.53 1.90 -4.04
CA VAL A 19 0.15 1.40 -4.01
C VAL A 19 -0.37 1.30 -2.58
N ARG A 20 0.44 0.76 -1.65
CA ARG A 20 0.05 0.68 -0.23
C ARG A 20 -0.22 2.06 0.36
N LEU A 21 0.63 3.06 0.10
CA LEU A 21 0.43 4.44 0.54
C LEU A 21 -0.88 5.02 0.01
N ASN A 22 -1.18 4.82 -1.27
CA ASN A 22 -2.40 5.33 -1.89
C ASN A 22 -3.66 4.68 -1.28
N VAL A 23 -3.64 3.37 -1.06
CA VAL A 23 -4.75 2.63 -0.45
C VAL A 23 -4.97 3.08 1.01
N THR A 24 -3.91 3.16 1.80
CA THR A 24 -3.95 3.63 3.20
C THR A 24 -4.43 5.08 3.29
N SER A 25 -3.98 5.96 2.38
CA SER A 25 -4.49 7.33 2.28
C SER A 25 -5.98 7.37 1.97
N SER A 26 -6.45 6.51 1.07
CA SER A 26 -7.88 6.40 0.75
C SER A 26 -8.69 5.91 1.94
N ASN A 27 -8.20 4.90 2.67
CA ASN A 27 -8.83 4.42 3.90
C ASN A 27 -8.94 5.54 4.93
N LEU A 28 -7.84 6.26 5.17
CA LEU A 28 -7.80 7.35 6.14
C LEU A 28 -8.74 8.51 5.77
N ALA A 29 -8.76 8.90 4.50
CA ALA A 29 -9.64 9.96 4.00
C ALA A 29 -11.13 9.60 4.18
N ASN A 30 -11.49 8.31 4.11
CA ASN A 30 -12.86 7.83 4.23
C ASN A 30 -13.19 7.27 5.63
N ALA A 31 -12.24 7.30 6.57
CA ALA A 31 -12.42 6.70 7.91
C ALA A 31 -13.59 7.31 8.71
N GLN A 32 -13.96 8.55 8.41
CA GLN A 32 -15.08 9.26 9.07
C GLN A 32 -16.28 9.47 8.15
N SER A 33 -16.27 8.91 6.94
CA SER A 33 -17.43 8.94 6.06
C SER A 33 -18.56 8.09 6.65
N VAL A 34 -19.80 8.48 6.43
CA VAL A 34 -20.97 7.71 6.88
C VAL A 34 -21.85 7.36 5.69
N GLY A 35 -22.50 6.21 5.75
CA GLY A 35 -23.46 5.77 4.75
C GLY A 35 -24.82 5.48 5.37
N GLY A 36 -25.90 5.66 4.58
CA GLY A 36 -27.25 5.32 5.00
C GLY A 36 -27.57 3.82 4.86
N ARG A 37 -26.80 3.11 4.05
CA ARG A 37 -26.92 1.67 3.84
C ARG A 37 -25.54 1.02 3.91
N GLU A 38 -25.52 -0.23 4.32
CA GLU A 38 -24.28 -1.01 4.39
C GLU A 38 -23.58 -1.11 3.03
N GLU A 39 -24.32 -1.21 1.94
CA GLU A 39 -23.84 -1.33 0.56
C GLU A 39 -23.16 -0.04 0.05
N ASP A 40 -23.63 1.11 0.51
CA ASP A 40 -23.14 2.44 0.09
C ASP A 40 -22.00 2.94 0.99
N THR A 41 -21.71 2.23 2.08
CA THR A 41 -20.70 2.64 3.06
C THR A 41 -19.31 2.17 2.64
N TYR A 42 -18.32 3.05 2.78
CA TYR A 42 -16.94 2.72 2.48
C TYR A 42 -16.45 1.53 3.29
N ARG A 43 -15.72 0.62 2.65
CA ARG A 43 -15.03 -0.49 3.31
C ARG A 43 -13.53 -0.34 3.18
N ALA A 44 -12.81 -0.69 4.24
CA ALA A 44 -11.35 -0.67 4.24
C ALA A 44 -10.80 -1.51 3.08
N ARG A 45 -9.84 -0.97 2.36
CA ARG A 45 -9.16 -1.63 1.26
C ARG A 45 -7.76 -2.03 1.66
N ASN A 46 -7.33 -3.19 1.20
CA ASN A 46 -6.00 -3.71 1.50
C ASN A 46 -5.35 -4.26 0.22
N PRO A 47 -4.09 -3.91 -0.10
CA PRO A 47 -3.37 -4.48 -1.21
C PRO A 47 -2.88 -5.88 -0.89
N VAL A 48 -2.93 -6.77 -1.87
CA VAL A 48 -2.36 -8.13 -1.81
C VAL A 48 -1.05 -8.13 -2.55
N PHE A 49 0.03 -8.51 -1.85
CA PHE A 49 1.36 -8.62 -2.41
C PHE A 49 1.70 -10.06 -2.75
N SER A 50 2.35 -10.24 -3.89
CA SER A 50 2.93 -11.53 -4.30
C SER A 50 4.40 -11.35 -4.62
N ALA A 51 5.21 -12.33 -4.21
CA ALA A 51 6.59 -12.41 -4.65
C ALA A 51 6.61 -12.99 -6.07
N VAL A 52 7.22 -12.26 -7.00
CA VAL A 52 7.41 -12.70 -8.38
C VAL A 52 8.86 -13.09 -8.57
N MET A 53 9.08 -14.36 -8.94
CA MET A 53 10.40 -14.82 -9.33
C MET A 53 10.64 -14.42 -10.78
N GLN A 54 11.35 -13.32 -10.97
CA GLN A 54 11.75 -12.85 -12.28
C GLN A 54 13.10 -13.47 -12.65
N SER A 55 13.11 -14.27 -13.70
CA SER A 55 14.34 -14.74 -14.32
C SER A 55 14.92 -13.60 -15.17
N LEU A 56 15.55 -12.65 -14.52
CA LEU A 56 16.21 -11.53 -15.19
C LEU A 56 17.62 -11.97 -15.58
N HIS A 57 17.85 -12.07 -16.88
CA HIS A 57 19.17 -12.25 -17.52
C HIS A 57 20.09 -13.29 -16.86
N GLY A 58 19.80 -14.59 -17.07
CA GLY A 58 20.72 -15.70 -16.82
C GLY A 58 20.87 -16.08 -15.35
N ASN A 59 20.47 -17.24 -14.99
CA ASN A 59 20.80 -18.10 -13.82
C ASN A 59 20.76 -17.53 -12.39
N SER A 60 20.37 -16.27 -12.17
CA SER A 60 20.19 -15.71 -10.83
C SER A 60 18.72 -15.35 -10.62
N PRO A 61 17.97 -16.08 -9.78
CA PRO A 61 16.58 -15.74 -9.49
C PRO A 61 16.55 -14.45 -8.65
N GLY A 62 16.15 -13.34 -9.25
CA GLY A 62 15.73 -12.13 -8.55
C GLY A 62 14.27 -12.29 -8.11
N MET A 63 13.96 -12.02 -6.85
CA MET A 63 12.58 -11.98 -6.37
C MET A 63 12.12 -10.52 -6.29
N GLY A 64 11.20 -10.13 -7.18
CA GLY A 64 10.49 -8.86 -7.10
C GLY A 64 9.19 -8.99 -6.31
N VAL A 65 8.52 -7.87 -6.07
CA VAL A 65 7.19 -7.81 -5.44
C VAL A 65 6.21 -7.20 -6.42
N GLU A 66 5.05 -7.82 -6.56
CA GLU A 66 3.95 -7.32 -7.37
C GLU A 66 2.67 -7.21 -6.52
N VAL A 67 1.85 -6.20 -6.81
CA VAL A 67 0.51 -6.07 -6.25
C VAL A 67 -0.45 -6.82 -7.16
N THR A 68 -0.93 -7.97 -6.72
CA THR A 68 -1.86 -8.83 -7.48
C THR A 68 -3.29 -8.33 -7.45
N GLY A 69 -3.65 -7.50 -6.47
CA GLY A 69 -4.98 -6.93 -6.37
C GLY A 69 -5.17 -6.11 -5.10
N ILE A 70 -6.34 -5.49 -5.02
CA ILE A 70 -6.81 -4.78 -3.84
C ILE A 70 -8.15 -5.41 -3.46
N TYR A 71 -8.29 -5.88 -2.24
CA TYR A 71 -9.55 -6.42 -1.74
C TYR A 71 -10.19 -5.48 -0.73
N GLU A 72 -11.51 -5.53 -0.65
CA GLU A 72 -12.29 -4.82 0.36
C GLU A 72 -12.52 -5.72 1.56
N ASP A 73 -12.31 -5.18 2.75
CA ASP A 73 -12.50 -5.89 4.01
C ASP A 73 -13.99 -6.14 4.25
N GLN A 74 -14.37 -7.41 4.40
CA GLN A 74 -15.74 -7.85 4.57
C GLN A 74 -16.19 -7.87 6.05
N ARG A 75 -15.37 -7.38 6.98
CA ARG A 75 -15.79 -7.26 8.37
C ARG A 75 -17.05 -6.41 8.49
N LYS A 76 -17.87 -6.74 9.49
CA LYS A 76 -19.11 -6.03 9.78
C LYS A 76 -18.84 -4.54 10.01
N LEU A 77 -19.68 -3.69 9.40
CA LEU A 77 -19.68 -2.25 9.65
C LEU A 77 -20.33 -1.93 11.00
N GLU A 78 -19.83 -0.90 11.66
CA GLU A 78 -20.43 -0.42 12.90
C GLU A 78 -21.62 0.50 12.58
N GLN A 79 -22.65 0.44 13.43
CA GLN A 79 -23.80 1.32 13.34
C GLN A 79 -23.74 2.36 14.45
N GLN A 80 -24.00 3.61 14.10
CA GLN A 80 -24.06 4.70 15.06
C GLN A 80 -25.41 5.40 14.99
N TYR A 81 -26.00 5.69 16.15
CA TYR A 81 -27.26 6.39 16.24
C TYR A 81 -27.04 7.89 16.02
N GLN A 82 -27.52 8.42 14.90
CA GLN A 82 -27.44 9.82 14.49
C GLN A 82 -28.76 10.27 13.85
N PRO A 83 -29.85 10.47 14.61
CA PRO A 83 -31.18 10.75 14.05
C PRO A 83 -31.27 12.06 13.28
N ASN A 84 -30.36 13.01 13.51
CA ASN A 84 -30.34 14.29 12.82
C ASN A 84 -29.48 14.24 11.53
N ASN A 85 -28.89 13.11 11.21
CA ASN A 85 -28.10 12.97 9.99
C ASN A 85 -29.05 12.71 8.80
N PRO A 86 -28.92 13.46 7.69
CA PRO A 86 -29.78 13.28 6.52
C PRO A 86 -29.59 11.90 5.84
N LEU A 87 -28.52 11.18 6.15
CA LEU A 87 -28.25 9.83 5.67
C LEU A 87 -28.73 8.74 6.62
N ALA A 88 -29.33 9.10 7.78
CA ALA A 88 -29.83 8.10 8.73
C ALA A 88 -30.97 7.28 8.13
N ASP A 89 -31.02 6.01 8.51
CA ASP A 89 -32.12 5.11 8.15
C ASP A 89 -33.42 5.50 8.90
N GLU A 90 -34.50 4.76 8.65
CA GLU A 90 -35.81 5.02 9.30
C GLU A 90 -35.76 4.91 10.83
N ASN A 91 -34.74 4.23 11.39
CA ASN A 91 -34.51 4.06 12.81
C ASN A 91 -33.50 5.07 13.38
N GLY A 92 -32.94 5.95 12.56
CA GLY A 92 -31.98 6.97 12.95
C GLY A 92 -30.54 6.45 13.06
N TYR A 93 -30.19 5.33 12.42
CA TYR A 93 -28.84 4.79 12.39
C TYR A 93 -28.12 5.10 11.08
N VAL A 94 -26.81 5.29 11.18
CA VAL A 94 -25.88 5.37 10.04
C VAL A 94 -24.83 4.30 10.16
N PHE A 95 -24.26 3.87 9.04
CA PHE A 95 -23.16 2.92 8.97
C PHE A 95 -21.83 3.65 8.92
N LEU A 96 -20.86 3.19 9.72
CA LEU A 96 -19.49 3.67 9.75
C LEU A 96 -18.58 2.69 8.99
N PRO A 97 -17.53 3.18 8.33
CA PRO A 97 -16.51 2.34 7.71
C PRO A 97 -15.80 1.46 8.75
N ASN A 98 -15.38 0.27 8.32
CA ASN A 98 -14.57 -0.64 9.14
C ASN A 98 -13.06 -0.27 9.11
N VAL A 99 -12.76 1.03 9.12
CA VAL A 99 -11.39 1.58 9.08
C VAL A 99 -10.92 1.96 10.46
N ASN A 100 -9.80 1.40 10.91
CA ASN A 100 -9.13 1.84 12.13
C ASN A 100 -8.08 2.90 11.79
N VAL A 101 -8.31 4.13 12.18
CA VAL A 101 -7.43 5.27 11.90
C VAL A 101 -6.01 5.06 12.42
N VAL A 102 -5.85 4.47 13.62
CA VAL A 102 -4.54 4.25 14.23
C VAL A 102 -3.75 3.20 13.46
N ASP A 103 -4.40 2.11 13.06
CA ASP A 103 -3.77 1.06 12.26
C ASP A 103 -3.38 1.59 10.87
N GLU A 104 -4.24 2.39 10.23
CA GLU A 104 -3.95 2.99 8.94
C GLU A 104 -2.79 4.01 9.02
N MET A 105 -2.72 4.81 10.08
CA MET A 105 -1.58 5.71 10.31
C MET A 105 -0.27 4.92 10.50
N ALA A 106 -0.29 3.83 11.26
CA ALA A 106 0.87 2.95 11.42
C ALA A 106 1.29 2.32 10.08
N ASN A 107 0.32 1.86 9.28
CA ASN A 107 0.54 1.33 7.94
C ASN A 107 1.17 2.37 6.99
N MET A 108 0.68 3.61 7.05
CA MET A 108 1.20 4.72 6.24
C MET A 108 2.67 5.01 6.60
N ILE A 109 3.00 5.11 7.89
CA ILE A 109 4.37 5.35 8.36
C ILE A 109 5.29 4.20 7.93
N SER A 110 4.82 2.96 8.10
CA SER A 110 5.58 1.76 7.69
C SER A 110 5.86 1.75 6.18
N ALA A 111 4.84 2.00 5.36
CA ALA A 111 4.97 2.05 3.90
C ALA A 111 5.90 3.18 3.45
N SER A 112 5.79 4.37 4.07
CA SER A 112 6.66 5.51 3.77
C SER A 112 8.13 5.20 4.10
N ARG A 113 8.40 4.60 5.24
CA ARG A 113 9.78 4.18 5.62
C ARG A 113 10.34 3.12 4.68
N SER A 114 9.52 2.14 4.29
CA SER A 114 9.94 1.10 3.35
C SER A 114 10.22 1.68 1.97
N TYR A 115 9.42 2.63 1.52
CA TYR A 115 9.65 3.36 0.27
C TYR A 115 10.98 4.13 0.32
N GLN A 116 11.22 4.90 1.38
CA GLN A 116 12.48 5.65 1.58
C GLN A 116 13.70 4.74 1.61
N SER A 117 13.63 3.60 2.32
CA SER A 117 14.70 2.61 2.33
C SER A 117 15.00 2.06 0.92
N SER A 118 13.97 1.80 0.11
CA SER A 118 14.17 1.35 -1.27
C SER A 118 14.83 2.43 -2.14
N VAL A 119 14.50 3.71 -1.95
CA VAL A 119 15.17 4.85 -2.61
C VAL A 119 16.65 4.93 -2.21
N GLU A 120 16.97 4.73 -0.92
CA GLU A 120 18.36 4.72 -0.44
C GLU A 120 19.17 3.58 -1.06
N VAL A 121 18.58 2.39 -1.16
CA VAL A 121 19.21 1.23 -1.83
C VAL A 121 19.49 1.54 -3.30
N LEU A 122 18.55 2.14 -4.02
CA LEU A 122 18.74 2.55 -5.41
C LEU A 122 19.89 3.56 -5.54
N ASN A 123 19.92 4.57 -4.68
CA ASN A 123 20.98 5.58 -4.71
C ASN A 123 22.34 4.98 -4.40
N ALA A 124 22.45 4.10 -3.40
CA ALA A 124 23.69 3.39 -3.07
C ALA A 124 24.16 2.51 -4.24
N SER A 125 23.26 1.78 -4.88
CA SER A 125 23.55 0.93 -6.04
C SER A 125 24.03 1.75 -7.24
N LYS A 126 23.40 2.90 -7.50
CA LYS A 126 23.84 3.85 -8.52
C LYS A 126 25.26 4.37 -8.23
N GLN A 127 25.55 4.74 -7.00
CA GLN A 127 26.90 5.23 -6.63
C GLN A 127 27.95 4.13 -6.80
N MET A 128 27.66 2.89 -6.41
CA MET A 128 28.55 1.74 -6.62
C MET A 128 28.81 1.51 -8.11
N MET A 129 27.77 1.58 -8.96
CA MET A 129 27.91 1.43 -10.40
C MET A 129 28.82 2.53 -10.99
N LEU A 130 28.62 3.77 -10.59
CA LEU A 130 29.46 4.88 -11.03
C LEU A 130 30.92 4.74 -10.55
N ALA A 131 31.14 4.24 -9.34
CA ALA A 131 32.49 4.00 -8.82
C ALA A 131 33.20 2.89 -9.59
N THR A 132 32.51 1.79 -9.92
CA THR A 132 33.09 0.70 -10.72
C THR A 132 33.45 1.16 -12.12
N LEU A 133 32.62 1.99 -12.77
CA LEU A 133 32.93 2.58 -14.08
C LEU A 133 34.17 3.48 -14.05
N ARG A 134 34.36 4.27 -12.99
CA ARG A 134 35.53 5.14 -12.81
C ARG A 134 36.81 4.37 -12.54
N MET A 135 36.72 3.19 -11.88
CA MET A 135 37.89 2.35 -11.63
C MET A 135 38.33 1.54 -12.86
N GLY A 136 37.44 1.43 -13.88
CA GLY A 136 37.73 0.71 -15.10
C GLY A 136 38.31 1.59 -16.23
N GLN A 137 38.48 2.90 -15.98
CA GLN A 137 39.18 3.85 -16.86
C GLN A 137 40.56 4.19 -16.32
#